data_e1990387e9b704613ab4f4041d55cacf
#
_entry.id   e1990387e9b704613ab4f4041d55cacf
#
_cell.length_a   1.000
_cell.length_b   1.000
_cell.length_c   1.000
_cell.angle_alpha   90.00
_cell.angle_beta   90.00
_cell.angle_gamma   90.00
#
_symmetry.space_group_name_H-M   'P 1'
#
loop_
_entity.id
_entity.type
_entity.pdbx_description
1 polymer ?
#
loop_
_entity_poly.entity_id
_entity_poly.type
_entity_poly.pdbx_seq_one_letter_code
_entity_poly.pdbx_strand_id
1 'polypeptide(L)'
;MAVKMTIGETKYELPERFTVTQWESLLKYDFETYRDWSKILGTALNAKPEEFELATIESMTLAISFIIALMNQRTVTMVRDFNEITFGEFVDLDIYIVQGVEKNIKAILNILNSKTYWSDEAMWLIEQYQKFRVHTYRA
;
A
#
# COMPACT_ATOMS: atom_id res chain seq x y z
N MET A 1 -6.49 15.29 12.50
CA MET A 1 -6.60 14.90 13.92
C MET A 1 -6.04 13.48 14.07
N ALA A 2 -5.07 13.30 14.97
CA ALA A 2 -4.47 11.98 15.16
C ALA A 2 -5.44 11.05 15.88
N VAL A 3 -5.61 9.84 15.33
CA VAL A 3 -6.39 8.78 15.98
C VAL A 3 -5.44 7.92 16.81
N LYS A 4 -5.82 7.64 18.04
CA LYS A 4 -5.02 6.82 18.96
C LYS A 4 -5.77 5.55 19.31
N MET A 5 -5.03 4.46 19.45
CA MET A 5 -5.58 3.17 19.83
C MET A 5 -4.71 2.55 20.93
N THR A 6 -5.34 1.97 21.94
CA THR A 6 -4.62 1.22 22.96
C THR A 6 -4.51 -0.23 22.51
N ILE A 7 -3.28 -0.72 22.43
CA ILE A 7 -2.97 -2.11 22.06
C ILE A 7 -2.12 -2.66 23.20
N GLY A 8 -2.65 -3.63 23.92
CA GLY A 8 -2.03 -4.05 25.19
C GLY A 8 -2.17 -2.95 26.22
N GLU A 9 -1.03 -2.51 26.78
CA GLU A 9 -0.99 -1.45 27.78
C GLU A 9 -0.54 -0.11 27.19
N THR A 10 -0.17 -0.07 25.93
CA THR A 10 0.42 1.11 25.28
C THR A 10 -0.57 1.74 24.32
N LYS A 11 -0.63 3.08 24.37
CA LYS A 11 -1.43 3.87 23.46
C LYS A 11 -0.57 4.24 22.25
N TYR A 12 -1.00 3.87 21.04
CA TYR A 12 -0.31 4.16 19.79
C TYR A 12 -1.07 5.19 19.00
N GLU A 13 -0.33 6.09 18.35
CA GLU A 13 -0.90 7.01 17.38
C GLU A 13 -0.98 6.28 16.03
N LEU A 14 -2.19 6.18 15.47
CA LEU A 14 -2.41 5.50 14.22
C LEU A 14 -2.05 6.39 13.04
N PRO A 15 -1.40 5.85 12.00
CA PRO A 15 -1.09 6.63 10.81
C PRO A 15 -2.36 7.00 10.06
N GLU A 16 -2.36 8.15 9.41
CA GLU A 16 -3.46 8.60 8.55
C GLU A 16 -3.27 8.06 7.13
N ARG A 17 -2.03 7.85 6.72
CA ARG A 17 -1.64 7.39 5.39
C ARG A 17 -0.37 6.58 5.50
N PHE A 18 -0.14 5.71 4.53
CA PHE A 18 1.14 5.03 4.35
C PHE A 18 1.91 5.62 3.17
N THR A 19 3.23 5.65 3.29
CA THR A 19 4.10 5.91 2.15
C THR A 19 4.13 4.67 1.25
N VAL A 20 4.56 4.84 0.01
CA VAL A 20 4.77 3.71 -0.91
C VAL A 20 5.73 2.68 -0.30
N THR A 21 6.80 3.14 0.35
CA THR A 21 7.79 2.26 0.98
C THR A 21 7.19 1.45 2.12
N GLN A 22 6.39 2.08 2.99
CA GLN A 22 5.69 1.36 4.07
C GLN A 22 4.72 0.33 3.51
N TRP A 23 3.96 0.71 2.49
CA TRP A 23 3.00 -0.18 1.85
C TRP A 23 3.67 -1.41 1.25
N GLU A 24 4.80 -1.22 0.55
CA GLU A 24 5.59 -2.34 0.03
C GLU A 24 6.09 -3.26 1.16
N SER A 25 6.54 -2.69 2.27
CA SER A 25 7.00 -3.47 3.42
C SER A 25 5.86 -4.29 4.04
N LEU A 26 4.65 -3.73 4.09
CA LEU A 26 3.48 -4.43 4.63
C LEU A 26 3.02 -5.58 3.74
N LEU A 27 3.18 -5.46 2.42
CA LEU A 27 2.80 -6.53 1.48
C LEU A 27 3.58 -7.82 1.64
N LYS A 28 4.73 -7.79 2.33
CA LYS A 28 5.55 -8.97 2.57
C LYS A 28 4.94 -9.93 3.58
N TYR A 29 3.99 -9.47 4.38
CA TYR A 29 3.39 -10.24 5.46
C TYR A 29 2.07 -10.86 5.05
N ASP A 30 1.73 -11.99 5.66
CA ASP A 30 0.45 -12.63 5.50
C ASP A 30 -0.51 -12.09 6.57
N PHE A 31 -1.51 -11.33 6.14
CA PHE A 31 -2.51 -10.72 7.04
C PHE A 31 -3.52 -11.73 7.56
N GLU A 32 -3.63 -12.89 6.93
CA GLU A 32 -4.55 -13.94 7.35
C GLU A 32 -3.99 -14.82 8.47
N THR A 33 -2.67 -14.75 8.70
CA THR A 33 -2.01 -15.54 9.75
C THR A 33 -1.68 -14.69 10.97
N TYR A 34 -2.12 -15.11 12.14
CA TYR A 34 -1.77 -14.47 13.41
C TYR A 34 -0.26 -14.33 13.62
N ARG A 35 0.50 -15.24 13.03
CA ARG A 35 1.96 -15.28 13.16
C ARG A 35 2.62 -13.97 12.72
N ASP A 36 2.09 -13.32 11.70
CA ASP A 36 2.69 -12.10 11.14
C ASP A 36 2.11 -10.81 11.74
N TRP A 37 1.04 -10.87 12.53
CA TRP A 37 0.33 -9.68 13.01
C TRP A 37 1.20 -8.73 13.83
N SER A 38 2.06 -9.24 14.71
CA SER A 38 2.97 -8.39 15.49
C SER A 38 3.95 -7.66 14.59
N LYS A 39 4.43 -8.31 13.54
CA LYS A 39 5.34 -7.71 12.55
C LYS A 39 4.63 -6.66 11.72
N ILE A 40 3.38 -6.92 11.33
CA ILE A 40 2.55 -5.98 10.58
C ILE A 40 2.36 -4.70 11.40
N LEU A 41 1.94 -4.83 12.65
CA LEU A 41 1.74 -3.69 13.54
C LEU A 41 3.06 -2.96 13.83
N GLY A 42 4.14 -3.70 14.04
CA GLY A 42 5.46 -3.10 14.24
C GLY A 42 5.89 -2.23 13.06
N THR A 43 5.66 -2.71 11.85
CA THR A 43 5.97 -1.97 10.61
C THR A 43 5.04 -0.76 10.45
N ALA A 44 3.74 -0.95 10.65
CA ALA A 44 2.76 0.11 10.46
C ALA A 44 2.87 1.23 11.50
N LEU A 45 3.18 0.88 12.75
CA LEU A 45 3.21 1.81 13.88
C LEU A 45 4.63 2.23 14.28
N ASN A 46 5.64 1.76 13.55
CA ASN A 46 7.05 2.01 13.88
C ASN A 46 7.38 1.58 15.31
N ALA A 47 6.98 0.37 15.67
CA ALA A 47 7.17 -0.22 16.99
C ALA A 47 7.85 -1.59 16.86
N LYS A 48 8.33 -2.13 17.99
CA LYS A 48 8.92 -3.47 17.99
C LYS A 48 7.83 -4.52 18.08
N PRO A 49 7.90 -5.63 17.33
CA PRO A 49 6.88 -6.69 17.36
C PRO A 49 6.62 -7.22 18.78
N GLU A 50 7.65 -7.29 19.63
CA GLU A 50 7.55 -7.77 21.01
C GLU A 50 6.60 -6.94 21.87
N GLU A 51 6.36 -5.68 21.51
CA GLU A 51 5.46 -4.80 22.27
C GLU A 51 4.01 -5.28 22.26
N PHE A 52 3.65 -6.14 21.31
CA PHE A 52 2.27 -6.61 21.12
C PHE A 52 1.99 -7.99 21.74
N GLU A 53 2.99 -8.64 22.34
CA GLU A 53 2.84 -10.01 22.85
C GLU A 53 1.77 -10.15 23.93
N LEU A 54 1.59 -9.12 24.74
CA LEU A 54 0.60 -9.14 25.84
C LEU A 54 -0.74 -8.52 25.45
N ALA A 55 -0.90 -8.10 24.21
CA ALA A 55 -2.16 -7.56 23.72
C ALA A 55 -3.20 -8.68 23.59
N THR A 56 -4.47 -8.33 23.82
CA THR A 56 -5.56 -9.29 23.61
C THR A 56 -5.76 -9.54 22.11
N ILE A 57 -6.33 -10.70 21.78
CA ILE A 57 -6.65 -11.01 20.39
C ILE A 57 -7.69 -10.02 19.84
N GLU A 58 -8.58 -9.53 20.67
CA GLU A 58 -9.54 -8.50 20.26
C GLU A 58 -8.86 -7.20 19.86
N SER A 59 -7.92 -6.70 20.66
CA SER A 59 -7.14 -5.51 20.35
C SER A 59 -6.34 -5.68 19.06
N MET A 60 -5.73 -6.84 18.88
CA MET A 60 -4.94 -7.15 17.67
C MET A 60 -5.84 -7.19 16.45
N THR A 61 -7.02 -7.81 16.55
CA THR A 61 -7.98 -7.89 15.43
C THR A 61 -8.43 -6.51 15.00
N LEU A 62 -8.77 -5.63 15.94
CA LEU A 62 -9.16 -4.26 15.62
C LEU A 62 -8.04 -3.46 14.96
N ALA A 63 -6.82 -3.61 15.48
CA ALA A 63 -5.65 -2.92 14.94
C ALA A 63 -5.34 -3.38 13.51
N ILE A 64 -5.34 -4.69 13.27
CA ILE A 64 -5.10 -5.25 11.93
C ILE A 64 -6.21 -4.81 10.95
N SER A 65 -7.46 -4.82 11.38
CA SER A 65 -8.58 -4.36 10.54
C SER A 65 -8.42 -2.89 10.14
N PHE A 66 -7.93 -2.05 11.04
CA PHE A 66 -7.64 -0.66 10.74
C PHE A 66 -6.52 -0.54 9.69
N ILE A 67 -5.44 -1.31 9.84
CA ILE A 67 -4.33 -1.29 8.89
C ILE A 67 -4.80 -1.73 7.49
N ILE A 68 -5.61 -2.79 7.41
CA ILE A 68 -6.18 -3.26 6.13
C ILE A 68 -7.04 -2.17 5.49
N ALA A 69 -7.90 -1.52 6.26
CA ALA A 69 -8.75 -0.43 5.76
C ALA A 69 -7.90 0.72 5.21
N LEU A 70 -6.83 1.08 5.92
CA LEU A 70 -5.94 2.14 5.51
C LEU A 70 -5.19 1.78 4.21
N MET A 71 -4.77 0.53 4.07
CA MET A 71 -4.10 0.04 2.85
C MET A 71 -5.04 0.04 1.64
N ASN A 72 -6.34 -0.05 1.87
CA ASN A 72 -7.35 -0.04 0.80
C ASN A 72 -7.86 1.35 0.44
N GLN A 73 -7.40 2.40 1.10
CA GLN A 73 -7.77 3.77 0.74
C GLN A 73 -7.21 4.14 -0.62
N ARG A 74 -7.98 4.95 -1.35
CA ARG A 74 -7.59 5.49 -2.66
C ARG A 74 -7.84 6.98 -2.67
N THR A 75 -6.85 7.74 -3.14
CA THR A 75 -6.94 9.20 -3.21
C THR A 75 -6.63 9.64 -4.63
N VAL A 76 -7.56 10.39 -5.20
CA VAL A 76 -7.40 10.98 -6.53
C VAL A 76 -6.22 11.93 -6.51
N THR A 77 -5.34 11.81 -7.50
CA THR A 77 -4.16 12.65 -7.62
C THR A 77 -3.97 13.10 -9.06
N MET A 78 -2.97 13.92 -9.30
CA MET A 78 -2.63 14.33 -10.66
C MET A 78 -2.10 13.12 -11.44
N VAL A 79 -2.63 12.98 -12.66
CA VAL A 79 -2.30 11.86 -13.54
C VAL A 79 -1.56 12.38 -14.75
N ARG A 80 -0.47 11.71 -15.13
CA ARG A 80 0.16 11.91 -16.42
C ARG A 80 -0.87 11.56 -17.52
N ASP A 81 -0.87 12.31 -18.61
CA ASP A 81 -1.70 11.93 -19.76
C ASP A 81 -1.17 10.61 -20.33
N PHE A 82 -1.93 9.54 -20.17
CA PHE A 82 -1.51 8.21 -20.59
C PHE A 82 -1.35 8.09 -22.11
N ASN A 83 -1.99 8.98 -22.89
CA ASN A 83 -1.81 9.01 -24.32
C ASN A 83 -0.42 9.51 -24.75
N GLU A 84 0.31 10.15 -23.82
CA GLU A 84 1.67 10.61 -24.06
C GLU A 84 2.73 9.58 -23.64
N ILE A 85 2.32 8.44 -23.10
CA ILE A 85 3.22 7.34 -22.77
C ILE A 85 3.81 6.80 -24.07
N THR A 86 5.14 6.69 -24.13
CA THR A 86 5.81 6.15 -25.31
C THR A 86 5.56 4.65 -25.44
N PHE A 87 5.74 4.12 -26.64
CA PHE A 87 5.61 2.68 -26.86
C PHE A 87 6.57 1.88 -25.99
N GLY A 88 7.83 2.35 -25.86
CA GLY A 88 8.81 1.68 -24.98
C GLY A 88 8.36 1.65 -23.53
N GLU A 89 7.86 2.77 -23.01
CA GLU A 89 7.30 2.84 -21.66
C GLU A 89 6.09 1.92 -21.50
N PHE A 90 5.22 1.87 -22.49
CA PHE A 90 4.06 0.99 -22.48
C PHE A 90 4.46 -0.49 -22.39
N VAL A 91 5.47 -0.89 -23.16
CA VAL A 91 6.02 -2.25 -23.12
C VAL A 91 6.60 -2.56 -21.74
N ASP A 92 7.37 -1.65 -21.16
CA ASP A 92 7.97 -1.83 -19.84
C ASP A 92 6.88 -1.95 -18.75
N LEU A 93 5.86 -1.10 -18.82
CA LEU A 93 4.73 -1.17 -17.88
C LEU A 93 3.98 -2.50 -18.01
N ASP A 94 3.79 -3.00 -19.22
CA ASP A 94 3.14 -4.29 -19.46
C ASP A 94 3.93 -5.43 -18.81
N ILE A 95 5.25 -5.42 -18.95
CA ILE A 95 6.14 -6.42 -18.35
C ILE A 95 6.01 -6.38 -16.82
N TYR A 96 6.07 -5.19 -16.21
CA TYR A 96 5.97 -5.04 -14.76
C TYR A 96 4.61 -5.48 -14.22
N ILE A 97 3.53 -5.16 -14.93
CA ILE A 97 2.17 -5.55 -14.51
C ILE A 97 1.99 -7.07 -14.61
N VAL A 98 2.46 -7.70 -15.68
CA VAL A 98 2.36 -9.14 -15.88
C VAL A 98 3.19 -9.90 -14.84
N GLN A 99 4.37 -9.40 -14.48
CA GLN A 99 5.21 -9.98 -13.44
C GLN A 99 4.63 -9.81 -12.04
N GLY A 100 3.78 -8.82 -11.84
CA GLY A 100 3.12 -8.56 -10.57
C GLY A 100 3.28 -7.11 -10.14
N VAL A 101 2.15 -6.40 -10.02
CA VAL A 101 2.12 -5.00 -9.61
C VAL A 101 2.80 -4.80 -8.25
N GLU A 102 2.51 -5.67 -7.29
CA GLU A 102 3.03 -5.55 -5.92
C GLU A 102 4.55 -5.65 -5.86
N LYS A 103 5.16 -6.40 -6.76
CA LYS A 103 6.61 -6.55 -6.83
C LYS A 103 7.30 -5.39 -7.52
N ASN A 104 6.58 -4.64 -8.33
CA ASN A 104 7.15 -3.66 -9.25
C ASN A 104 6.59 -2.25 -9.08
N ILE A 105 6.02 -1.94 -7.92
CA ILE A 105 5.35 -0.66 -7.66
C ILE A 105 6.25 0.53 -7.98
N LYS A 106 7.47 0.52 -7.47
CA LYS A 106 8.40 1.65 -7.70
C LYS A 106 8.79 1.79 -9.17
N ALA A 107 8.99 0.68 -9.86
CA ALA A 107 9.32 0.69 -11.29
C ALA A 107 8.15 1.25 -12.11
N ILE A 108 6.92 0.85 -11.78
CA ILE A 108 5.70 1.35 -12.43
C ILE A 108 5.54 2.84 -12.16
N LEU A 109 5.65 3.26 -10.90
CA LEU A 109 5.51 4.67 -10.52
C LEU A 109 6.61 5.54 -11.14
N ASN A 110 7.81 5.00 -11.31
CA ASN A 110 8.90 5.75 -11.94
C ASN A 110 8.53 6.18 -13.37
N ILE A 111 7.72 5.39 -14.06
CA ILE A 111 7.22 5.73 -15.39
C ILE A 111 5.98 6.63 -15.31
N LEU A 112 5.03 6.30 -14.45
CA LEU A 112 3.74 7.02 -14.36
C LEU A 112 3.87 8.36 -13.65
N ASN A 113 4.49 8.39 -12.49
CA ASN A 113 4.76 9.60 -11.73
C ASN A 113 5.79 9.29 -10.63
N SER A 114 7.07 9.57 -10.90
CA SER A 114 8.19 9.28 -10.00
C SER A 114 8.13 10.05 -8.67
N LYS A 115 7.31 11.09 -8.58
CA LYS A 115 7.16 11.91 -7.37
C LYS A 115 6.08 11.40 -6.42
N THR A 116 5.38 10.33 -6.76
CA THR A 116 4.34 9.77 -5.92
C THR A 116 4.94 9.21 -4.64
N TYR A 117 4.49 9.72 -3.51
CA TYR A 117 5.00 9.39 -2.19
C TYR A 117 4.03 8.54 -1.37
N TRP A 118 2.73 8.83 -1.47
CA TRP A 118 1.68 8.20 -0.67
C TRP A 118 1.08 6.99 -1.38
N SER A 119 0.88 5.91 -0.64
CA SER A 119 0.36 4.66 -1.21
C SER A 119 -1.07 4.77 -1.74
N ASP A 120 -1.92 5.55 -1.09
CA ASP A 120 -3.29 5.76 -1.53
C ASP A 120 -3.38 6.44 -2.90
N GLU A 121 -2.49 7.40 -3.15
CA GLU A 121 -2.37 8.06 -4.46
C GLU A 121 -1.71 7.13 -5.49
N ALA A 122 -0.68 6.39 -5.08
CA ALA A 122 0.04 5.46 -5.94
C ALA A 122 -0.89 4.36 -6.45
N MET A 123 -1.67 3.76 -5.59
CA MET A 123 -2.57 2.68 -5.95
C MET A 123 -3.72 3.18 -6.82
N TRP A 124 -4.24 4.38 -6.55
CA TRP A 124 -5.22 5.02 -7.42
C TRP A 124 -4.65 5.22 -8.83
N LEU A 125 -3.45 5.76 -8.94
CA LEU A 125 -2.79 6.03 -10.22
C LEU A 125 -2.55 4.73 -11.02
N ILE A 126 -2.06 3.69 -10.36
CA ILE A 126 -1.84 2.38 -11.00
C ILE A 126 -3.16 1.79 -11.48
N GLU A 127 -4.22 1.89 -10.70
CA GLU A 127 -5.55 1.41 -11.10
C GLU A 127 -6.09 2.16 -12.33
N GLN A 128 -5.89 3.49 -12.39
CA GLN A 128 -6.28 4.27 -13.57
C GLN A 128 -5.51 3.83 -14.81
N TYR A 129 -4.20 3.59 -14.65
CA TYR A 129 -3.40 3.08 -15.77
C TYR A 129 -3.87 1.69 -16.22
N GLN A 130 -4.21 0.79 -15.31
CA GLN A 130 -4.71 -0.53 -15.66
C GLN A 130 -6.03 -0.45 -16.44
N LYS A 131 -6.90 0.46 -16.09
CA LYS A 131 -8.14 0.72 -16.86
C LYS A 131 -7.83 1.23 -18.27
N PHE A 132 -6.88 2.14 -18.39
CA PHE A 132 -6.41 2.64 -19.67
C PHE A 132 -5.82 1.51 -20.54
N ARG A 133 -4.99 0.67 -19.93
CA ARG A 133 -4.36 -0.47 -20.60
C ARG A 133 -5.38 -1.45 -21.17
N VAL A 134 -6.37 -1.83 -20.38
CA VAL A 134 -7.44 -2.74 -20.82
C VAL A 134 -8.22 -2.11 -21.97
N HIS A 135 -8.57 -0.85 -21.86
CA HIS A 135 -9.29 -0.14 -22.92
C HIS A 135 -8.48 -0.08 -24.22
N THR A 136 -7.19 0.18 -24.12
CA THR A 136 -6.28 0.23 -25.27
C THR A 136 -6.22 -1.11 -25.98
N TYR A 137 -6.15 -2.22 -25.26
CA TYR A 137 -6.15 -3.56 -25.87
C TYR A 137 -7.49 -3.94 -26.53
N ARG A 138 -8.58 -3.35 -26.10
CA ARG A 138 -9.91 -3.60 -26.68
C ARG A 138 -10.23 -2.71 -27.88
N ALA A 139 -9.49 -1.66 -28.02
CA ALA A 139 -9.65 -0.76 -29.14
C ALA A 139 -9.04 -1.34 -30.42
#